data_c6f0c6fd0cdb7e6d32f40724e626793f
#
_entry.id   c6f0c6fd0cdb7e6d32f40724e626793f
#
_cell.length_a   1.000
_cell.length_b   1.000
_cell.length_c   1.000
_cell.angle_alpha   90.00
_cell.angle_beta   90.00
_cell.angle_gamma   90.00
#
_symmetry.space_group_name_H-M   'P 1'
#
loop_
_entity.id
_entity.type
_entity.pdbx_description
1 polymer ?
#
loop_
_entity_poly.entity_id
_entity_poly.type
_entity_poly.pdbx_seq_one_letter_code
_entity_poly.pdbx_strand_id
1 'polypeptide(L)'
;MPEGRRAVYLNPGLIFGTGSHGTTRLCLEGVERYVRPGDRVLDLGTGSGILAIAALLLGAEQAVGCDIDPKAARVAAENASYNGVEGRFQVYTGDVNGDAELQQKLAGRYQVVLANIIADIIIPLTAAAGNYLAPGGTFLTSGIIDSRARDVAEALERNGFTIVETREREGWVSYAAQKK
;
A
#
# COMPACT_ATOMS: atom_id res chain seq x y z
N MET A 1 18.78 -10.41 15.39
CA MET A 1 17.35 -10.17 15.16
C MET A 1 16.54 -11.17 15.97
N PRO A 2 15.36 -10.80 16.49
CA PRO A 2 14.50 -11.79 17.14
C PRO A 2 14.10 -12.87 16.13
N GLU A 3 13.96 -14.09 16.61
CA GLU A 3 13.62 -15.25 15.80
C GLU A 3 12.24 -15.03 15.09
N GLY A 4 12.15 -15.37 13.81
CA GLY A 4 10.94 -15.15 12.99
C GLY A 4 10.74 -13.73 12.44
N ARG A 5 11.61 -12.78 12.74
CA ARG A 5 11.56 -11.42 12.18
C ARG A 5 12.41 -11.30 10.92
N ARG A 6 11.93 -10.49 9.97
CA ARG A 6 12.69 -10.12 8.76
C ARG A 6 13.06 -8.65 8.85
N ALA A 7 14.27 -8.30 8.43
CA ALA A 7 14.70 -6.90 8.32
C ALA A 7 14.33 -6.37 6.95
N VAL A 8 13.85 -5.13 6.93
CA VAL A 8 13.72 -4.35 5.70
C VAL A 8 14.84 -3.31 5.71
N TYR A 9 15.68 -3.32 4.68
CA TYR A 9 16.77 -2.37 4.50
C TYR A 9 16.31 -1.23 3.60
N LEU A 10 16.43 0.00 4.08
CA LEU A 10 16.03 1.19 3.35
C LEU A 10 17.17 2.20 3.31
N ASN A 11 17.33 2.86 2.16
CA ASN A 11 18.14 4.05 2.08
C ASN A 11 17.41 5.18 2.85
N PRO A 12 18.05 5.83 3.83
CA PRO A 12 17.44 6.91 4.63
C PRO A 12 17.28 8.24 3.86
N GLY A 13 17.06 8.20 2.56
CA GLY A 13 16.88 9.36 1.70
C GLY A 13 15.67 10.23 2.08
N LEU A 14 15.50 11.34 1.36
CA LEU A 14 14.50 12.39 1.61
C LEU A 14 13.04 12.02 1.25
N ILE A 15 12.73 10.72 1.06
CA ILE A 15 11.40 10.25 0.67
C ILE A 15 10.69 9.64 1.87
N PHE A 16 9.37 9.92 1.97
CA PHE A 16 8.50 9.36 3.00
C PHE A 16 8.51 7.82 3.01
N GLY A 17 8.36 7.22 4.20
CA GLY A 17 8.32 5.77 4.35
C GLY A 17 9.59 5.17 4.97
N THR A 18 10.17 5.85 5.98
CA THR A 18 11.31 5.31 6.76
C THR A 18 10.93 4.21 7.75
N GLY A 19 9.63 3.91 7.88
CA GLY A 19 9.12 2.89 8.82
C GLY A 19 8.88 3.41 10.24
N SER A 20 9.39 4.59 10.61
CA SER A 20 9.25 5.14 11.98
C SER A 20 7.91 5.81 12.22
N HIS A 21 7.22 6.29 11.17
CA HIS A 21 5.95 7.01 11.28
C HIS A 21 4.80 6.07 11.67
N GLY A 22 3.86 6.55 12.51
CA GLY A 22 2.72 5.77 13.01
C GLY A 22 1.88 5.14 11.90
N THR A 23 1.65 5.87 10.79
CA THR A 23 0.90 5.36 9.62
C THR A 23 1.59 4.19 8.94
N THR A 24 2.91 4.26 8.79
CA THR A 24 3.70 3.19 8.18
C THR A 24 3.67 1.93 9.06
N ARG A 25 3.74 2.10 10.38
CA ARG A 25 3.61 0.98 11.33
C ARG A 25 2.25 0.31 11.24
N LEU A 26 1.17 1.10 11.20
CA LEU A 26 -0.19 0.59 11.02
C LEU A 26 -0.32 -0.23 9.73
N CYS A 27 0.23 0.29 8.62
CA CYS A 27 0.24 -0.45 7.35
C CYS A 27 1.07 -1.72 7.40
N LEU A 28 2.26 -1.69 8.00
CA LEU A 28 3.12 -2.89 8.13
C LEU A 28 2.45 -3.98 8.94
N GLU A 29 1.78 -3.63 10.04
CA GLU A 29 0.97 -4.57 10.82
C GLU A 29 -0.18 -5.18 9.98
N GLY A 30 -0.78 -4.37 9.09
CA GLY A 30 -1.76 -4.85 8.13
C GLY A 30 -1.14 -5.77 7.07
N VAL A 31 0.03 -5.43 6.53
CA VAL A 31 0.76 -6.28 5.59
C VAL A 31 1.07 -7.64 6.22
N GLU A 32 1.59 -7.68 7.45
CA GLU A 32 1.82 -8.93 8.19
C GLU A 32 0.53 -9.77 8.36
N ARG A 33 -0.61 -9.11 8.53
CA ARG A 33 -1.88 -9.77 8.80
C ARG A 33 -2.57 -10.27 7.53
N TYR A 34 -2.53 -9.52 6.44
CA TYR A 34 -3.34 -9.78 5.25
C TYR A 34 -2.57 -10.38 4.07
N VAL A 35 -1.26 -10.16 3.96
CA VAL A 35 -0.44 -10.75 2.88
C VAL A 35 -0.15 -12.23 3.18
N ARG A 36 -0.31 -13.06 2.16
CA ARG A 36 0.00 -14.49 2.20
C ARG A 36 1.07 -14.85 1.15
N PRO A 37 1.82 -15.92 1.35
CA PRO A 37 2.71 -16.44 0.32
C PRO A 37 1.95 -16.69 -0.99
N GLY A 38 2.54 -16.22 -2.10
CA GLY A 38 1.92 -16.30 -3.43
C GLY A 38 1.00 -15.16 -3.81
N ASP A 39 0.70 -14.22 -2.91
CA ASP A 39 -0.13 -13.05 -3.21
C ASP A 39 0.56 -12.10 -4.19
N ARG A 40 -0.26 -11.42 -5.01
CA ARG A 40 0.11 -10.25 -5.78
C ARG A 40 -0.33 -9.01 -5.02
N VAL A 41 0.56 -8.04 -4.87
CA VAL A 41 0.34 -6.82 -4.08
C VAL A 41 0.46 -5.59 -4.97
N LEU A 42 -0.46 -4.63 -4.80
CA LEU A 42 -0.39 -3.31 -5.42
C LEU A 42 -0.20 -2.25 -4.33
N ASP A 43 0.79 -1.37 -4.48
CA ASP A 43 1.14 -0.32 -3.52
C ASP A 43 0.99 1.07 -4.16
N LEU A 44 -0.09 1.75 -3.82
CA LEU A 44 -0.49 3.05 -4.37
C LEU A 44 0.08 4.17 -3.50
N GLY A 45 0.95 5.01 -4.09
CA GLY A 45 1.77 5.95 -3.35
C GLY A 45 2.90 5.25 -2.62
N THR A 46 3.67 4.45 -3.35
CA THR A 46 4.64 3.51 -2.77
C THR A 46 5.80 4.17 -2.01
N GLY A 47 6.11 5.44 -2.30
CA GLY A 47 7.17 6.18 -1.64
C GLY A 47 8.51 5.45 -1.68
N SER A 48 9.04 5.09 -0.51
CA SER A 48 10.29 4.31 -0.38
C SER A 48 10.17 2.85 -0.82
N GLY A 49 8.97 2.36 -1.12
CA GLY A 49 8.69 0.96 -1.42
C GLY A 49 8.57 0.06 -0.19
N ILE A 50 8.62 0.61 1.02
CA ILE A 50 8.70 -0.18 2.26
C ILE A 50 7.58 -1.22 2.40
N LEU A 51 6.35 -0.87 2.04
CA LEU A 51 5.20 -1.77 2.21
C LEU A 51 5.24 -2.91 1.19
N ALA A 52 5.50 -2.59 -0.08
CA ALA A 52 5.67 -3.57 -1.14
C ALA A 52 6.85 -4.52 -0.86
N ILE A 53 7.99 -3.98 -0.42
CA ILE A 53 9.17 -4.76 -0.06
C ILE A 53 8.87 -5.68 1.13
N ALA A 54 8.19 -5.17 2.17
CA ALA A 54 7.77 -6.00 3.30
C ALA A 54 6.84 -7.14 2.87
N ALA A 55 5.87 -6.88 1.99
CA ALA A 55 5.01 -7.90 1.44
C ALA A 55 5.78 -9.00 0.69
N LEU A 56 6.75 -8.61 -0.14
CA LEU A 56 7.62 -9.54 -0.89
C LEU A 56 8.49 -10.39 0.05
N LEU A 57 9.02 -9.80 1.11
CA LEU A 57 9.80 -10.51 2.12
C LEU A 57 8.95 -11.49 2.94
N LEU A 58 7.65 -11.21 3.09
CA LEU A 58 6.67 -12.11 3.73
C LEU A 58 6.17 -13.22 2.79
N GLY A 59 6.60 -13.22 1.53
CA GLY A 59 6.31 -14.31 0.60
C GLY A 59 5.33 -13.96 -0.52
N ALA A 60 4.92 -12.70 -0.67
CA ALA A 60 4.18 -12.28 -1.86
C ALA A 60 4.97 -12.65 -3.12
N GLU A 61 4.28 -13.10 -4.15
CA GLU A 61 4.89 -13.50 -5.41
C GLU A 61 5.44 -12.30 -6.17
N GLN A 62 4.62 -11.25 -6.26
CA GLN A 62 4.93 -10.04 -7.01
C GLN A 62 4.33 -8.82 -6.34
N ALA A 63 5.01 -7.70 -6.43
CA ALA A 63 4.49 -6.39 -6.08
C ALA A 63 4.57 -5.43 -7.27
N VAL A 64 3.56 -4.59 -7.39
CA VAL A 64 3.54 -3.45 -8.30
C VAL A 64 3.33 -2.20 -7.46
N GLY A 65 4.09 -1.15 -7.72
CA GLY A 65 3.95 0.13 -7.04
C GLY A 65 3.76 1.27 -8.02
N CYS A 66 3.16 2.35 -7.57
CA CYS A 66 3.19 3.62 -8.28
C CYS A 66 3.33 4.79 -7.32
N ASP A 67 3.91 5.87 -7.82
CA ASP A 67 4.01 7.15 -7.11
C ASP A 67 3.98 8.31 -8.11
N ILE A 68 3.43 9.43 -7.69
CA ILE A 68 3.41 10.65 -8.52
C ILE A 68 4.81 11.30 -8.61
N ASP A 69 5.65 11.09 -7.60
CA ASP A 69 7.03 11.58 -7.58
C ASP A 69 7.97 10.58 -8.29
N PRO A 70 8.58 10.95 -9.43
CA PRO A 70 9.53 10.08 -10.14
C PRO A 70 10.77 9.72 -9.30
N LYS A 71 11.11 10.53 -8.28
CA LYS A 71 12.18 10.19 -7.34
C LYS A 71 11.80 9.01 -6.46
N ALA A 72 10.54 8.92 -6.06
CA ALA A 72 10.03 7.81 -5.26
C ALA A 72 10.20 6.48 -6.01
N ALA A 73 9.81 6.42 -7.29
CA ALA A 73 9.96 5.22 -8.11
C ALA A 73 11.42 4.72 -8.15
N ARG A 74 12.38 5.65 -8.31
CA ARG A 74 13.81 5.29 -8.28
C ARG A 74 14.24 4.77 -6.92
N VAL A 75 13.88 5.46 -5.84
CA VAL A 75 14.26 5.04 -4.48
C VAL A 75 13.64 3.71 -4.11
N ALA A 76 12.39 3.46 -4.47
CA ALA A 76 11.73 2.18 -4.26
C ALA A 76 12.46 1.03 -4.99
N ALA A 77 12.90 1.26 -6.23
CA ALA A 77 13.68 0.28 -6.99
C ALA A 77 15.07 0.01 -6.34
N GLU A 78 15.76 1.06 -5.88
CA GLU A 78 17.03 0.91 -5.14
C GLU A 78 16.82 0.11 -3.84
N ASN A 79 15.78 0.46 -3.06
CA ASN A 79 15.45 -0.27 -1.83
C ASN A 79 15.09 -1.73 -2.09
N ALA A 80 14.38 -2.03 -3.18
CA ALA A 80 14.09 -3.40 -3.59
C ALA A 80 15.39 -4.21 -3.82
N SER A 81 16.39 -3.59 -4.45
CA SER A 81 17.69 -4.20 -4.68
C SER A 81 18.44 -4.49 -3.37
N TYR A 82 18.41 -3.56 -2.40
CA TYR A 82 19.00 -3.81 -1.07
C TYR A 82 18.39 -5.00 -0.33
N ASN A 83 17.15 -5.35 -0.66
CA ASN A 83 16.41 -6.46 -0.05
C ASN A 83 16.38 -7.72 -0.92
N GLY A 84 17.02 -7.73 -2.10
CA GLY A 84 17.05 -8.85 -3.03
C GLY A 84 15.68 -9.22 -3.61
N VAL A 85 14.79 -8.23 -3.79
CA VAL A 85 13.43 -8.42 -4.31
C VAL A 85 13.15 -7.63 -5.60
N GLU A 86 14.16 -6.99 -6.19
CA GLU A 86 14.05 -6.16 -7.38
C GLU A 86 13.42 -6.88 -8.59
N GLY A 87 13.66 -8.16 -8.73
CA GLY A 87 13.07 -8.98 -9.81
C GLY A 87 11.56 -9.25 -9.65
N ARG A 88 10.99 -8.90 -8.51
CA ARG A 88 9.57 -9.13 -8.19
C ARG A 88 8.81 -7.85 -7.88
N PHE A 89 9.48 -6.68 -7.95
CA PHE A 89 8.88 -5.38 -7.68
C PHE A 89 9.00 -4.48 -8.90
N GLN A 90 7.87 -4.12 -9.49
CA GLN A 90 7.77 -3.17 -10.59
C GLN A 90 7.18 -1.86 -10.11
N VAL A 91 7.80 -0.73 -10.46
CA VAL A 91 7.36 0.60 -10.01
C VAL A 91 7.11 1.50 -11.21
N TYR A 92 5.99 2.20 -11.20
CA TYR A 92 5.60 3.18 -12.20
C TYR A 92 5.53 4.58 -11.61
N THR A 93 5.72 5.60 -12.44
CA THR A 93 5.49 7.00 -12.07
C THR A 93 4.19 7.49 -12.70
N GLY A 94 3.37 8.19 -11.93
CA GLY A 94 2.15 8.83 -12.41
C GLY A 94 1.08 9.01 -11.32
N ASP A 95 0.03 9.73 -11.67
CA ASP A 95 -1.12 9.97 -10.81
C ASP A 95 -2.18 8.86 -11.00
N VAL A 96 -2.35 8.02 -10.00
CA VAL A 96 -3.31 6.91 -10.04
C VAL A 96 -4.77 7.37 -10.22
N ASN A 97 -5.12 8.59 -9.80
CA ASN A 97 -6.46 9.14 -9.95
C ASN A 97 -6.71 9.80 -11.30
N GLY A 98 -5.67 10.29 -11.98
CA GLY A 98 -5.79 11.10 -13.19
C GLY A 98 -5.20 10.51 -14.46
N ASP A 99 -4.33 9.51 -14.36
CA ASP A 99 -3.58 8.96 -15.49
C ASP A 99 -4.17 7.62 -15.96
N ALA A 100 -4.92 7.66 -17.05
CA ALA A 100 -5.56 6.47 -17.64
C ALA A 100 -4.54 5.44 -18.17
N GLU A 101 -3.38 5.88 -18.67
CA GLU A 101 -2.32 4.97 -19.12
C GLU A 101 -1.69 4.24 -17.94
N LEU A 102 -1.44 4.95 -16.84
CA LEU A 102 -0.98 4.32 -15.60
C LEU A 102 -2.01 3.32 -15.08
N GLN A 103 -3.29 3.69 -15.03
CA GLN A 103 -4.37 2.79 -14.58
C GLN A 103 -4.41 1.49 -15.40
N GLN A 104 -4.14 1.55 -16.72
CA GLN A 104 -4.02 0.37 -17.56
C GLN A 104 -2.79 -0.48 -17.20
N LYS A 105 -1.65 0.16 -16.93
CA LYS A 105 -0.42 -0.54 -16.50
C LYS A 105 -0.59 -1.21 -15.14
N LEU A 106 -1.38 -0.62 -14.26
CA LEU A 106 -1.71 -1.18 -12.94
C LEU A 106 -2.83 -2.22 -13.01
N ALA A 107 -3.53 -2.35 -14.14
CA ALA A 107 -4.62 -3.30 -14.28
C ALA A 107 -4.17 -4.72 -13.94
N GLY A 108 -4.94 -5.39 -13.09
CA GLY A 108 -4.62 -6.72 -12.60
C GLY A 108 -5.59 -7.16 -11.53
N ARG A 109 -5.32 -8.32 -10.96
CA ARG A 109 -6.05 -8.83 -9.81
C ARG A 109 -5.06 -9.06 -8.69
N TYR A 110 -5.14 -8.22 -7.66
CA TYR A 110 -4.27 -8.24 -6.50
C TYR A 110 -5.03 -8.74 -5.28
N GLN A 111 -4.41 -9.60 -4.49
CA GLN A 111 -4.97 -10.07 -3.23
C GLN A 111 -4.94 -8.97 -2.17
N VAL A 112 -3.93 -8.09 -2.24
CA VAL A 112 -3.84 -6.94 -1.35
C VAL A 112 -3.50 -5.68 -2.17
N VAL A 113 -4.30 -4.63 -1.98
CA VAL A 113 -4.03 -3.28 -2.47
C VAL A 113 -3.71 -2.40 -1.27
N LEU A 114 -2.60 -1.71 -1.29
CA LEU A 114 -2.09 -0.84 -0.22
C LEU A 114 -2.20 0.62 -0.64
N ALA A 115 -2.53 1.51 0.31
CA ALA A 115 -2.45 2.95 0.14
C ALA A 115 -2.15 3.62 1.49
N ASN A 116 -0.89 4.02 1.70
CA ASN A 116 -0.49 4.80 2.87
C ASN A 116 -0.27 6.27 2.46
N ILE A 117 -1.36 6.97 2.21
CA ILE A 117 -1.41 8.33 1.69
C ILE A 117 -2.52 9.13 2.38
N ILE A 118 -2.60 10.44 2.13
CA ILE A 118 -3.58 11.30 2.79
C ILE A 118 -5.02 11.00 2.34
N ALA A 119 -5.99 11.30 3.21
CA ALA A 119 -7.40 11.04 3.01
C ALA A 119 -7.96 11.64 1.70
N ASP A 120 -7.50 12.85 1.32
CA ASP A 120 -7.96 13.53 0.09
C ASP A 120 -7.62 12.77 -1.20
N ILE A 121 -6.59 11.94 -1.17
CA ILE A 121 -6.22 11.06 -2.29
C ILE A 121 -6.92 9.70 -2.17
N ILE A 122 -7.09 9.17 -0.94
CA ILE A 122 -7.76 7.88 -0.72
C ILE A 122 -9.24 7.95 -1.11
N ILE A 123 -9.93 9.02 -0.73
CA ILE A 123 -11.38 9.16 -0.96
C ILE A 123 -11.76 8.95 -2.44
N PRO A 124 -11.21 9.69 -3.42
CA PRO A 124 -11.50 9.42 -4.83
C PRO A 124 -11.00 8.05 -5.28
N LEU A 125 -9.88 7.56 -4.74
CA LEU A 125 -9.30 6.27 -5.09
C LEU A 125 -10.20 5.08 -4.75
N THR A 126 -11.08 5.20 -3.73
CA THR A 126 -12.00 4.11 -3.34
C THR A 126 -12.93 3.68 -4.49
N ALA A 127 -13.27 4.59 -5.42
CA ALA A 127 -14.09 4.26 -6.57
C ALA A 127 -13.38 3.30 -7.56
N ALA A 128 -12.08 3.42 -7.71
CA ALA A 128 -11.27 2.61 -8.62
C ALA A 128 -10.64 1.38 -7.95
N ALA A 129 -10.36 1.46 -6.65
CA ALA A 129 -9.60 0.43 -5.91
C ALA A 129 -10.20 -0.98 -6.05
N GLY A 130 -11.53 -1.07 -6.10
CA GLY A 130 -12.22 -2.34 -6.30
C GLY A 130 -11.93 -3.02 -7.64
N ASN A 131 -11.50 -2.28 -8.66
CA ASN A 131 -11.15 -2.84 -9.97
C ASN A 131 -9.78 -3.52 -9.98
N TYR A 132 -8.92 -3.18 -9.03
CA TYR A 132 -7.61 -3.80 -8.86
C TYR A 132 -7.67 -5.07 -8.01
N LEU A 133 -8.69 -5.25 -7.18
CA LEU A 133 -8.77 -6.37 -6.26
C LEU A 133 -9.19 -7.67 -6.93
N ALA A 134 -8.55 -8.75 -6.54
CA ALA A 134 -9.04 -10.10 -6.75
C ALA A 134 -10.31 -10.35 -5.90
N PRO A 135 -11.15 -11.33 -6.26
CA PRO A 135 -12.26 -11.74 -5.40
C PRO A 135 -11.77 -12.07 -3.99
N GLY A 136 -12.40 -11.48 -2.97
CA GLY A 136 -11.98 -11.62 -1.56
C GLY A 136 -10.71 -10.86 -1.17
N GLY A 137 -10.14 -10.08 -2.08
CA GLY A 137 -8.96 -9.25 -1.80
C GLY A 137 -9.23 -8.13 -0.82
N THR A 138 -8.16 -7.64 -0.20
CA THR A 138 -8.21 -6.60 0.84
C THR A 138 -7.61 -5.29 0.35
N PHE A 139 -8.33 -4.19 0.52
CA PHE A 139 -7.83 -2.83 0.39
C PHE A 139 -7.41 -2.32 1.76
N LEU A 140 -6.11 -2.09 1.93
CA LEU A 140 -5.49 -1.64 3.17
C LEU A 140 -5.09 -0.17 3.04
N THR A 141 -5.74 0.69 3.81
CA THR A 141 -5.49 2.14 3.79
C THR A 141 -4.91 2.62 5.11
N SER A 142 -4.01 3.59 5.06
CA SER A 142 -3.45 4.33 6.20
C SER A 142 -3.01 5.74 5.76
N GLY A 143 -2.43 6.53 6.67
CA GLY A 143 -2.13 7.93 6.39
C GLY A 143 -3.33 8.84 6.61
N ILE A 144 -4.36 8.33 7.28
CA ILE A 144 -5.62 9.01 7.53
C ILE A 144 -5.54 9.62 8.94
N ILE A 145 -5.57 10.96 9.02
CA ILE A 145 -5.70 11.63 10.32
C ILE A 145 -7.09 11.35 10.90
N ASP A 146 -7.20 11.21 12.22
CA ASP A 146 -8.42 10.85 12.93
C ASP A 146 -9.64 11.71 12.55
N SER A 147 -9.44 13.03 12.40
CA SER A 147 -10.47 13.97 11.97
C SER A 147 -11.06 13.70 10.56
N ARG A 148 -10.36 12.93 9.72
CA ARG A 148 -10.78 12.54 8.37
C ARG A 148 -11.17 11.05 8.26
N ALA A 149 -11.08 10.32 9.35
CA ALA A 149 -11.34 8.88 9.36
C ALA A 149 -12.77 8.55 8.89
N ARG A 150 -13.75 9.30 9.37
CA ARG A 150 -15.15 9.13 8.99
C ARG A 150 -15.39 9.35 7.49
N ASP A 151 -14.78 10.37 6.89
CA ASP A 151 -14.94 10.68 5.46
C ASP A 151 -14.44 9.52 4.59
N VAL A 152 -13.31 8.92 4.99
CA VAL A 152 -12.73 7.77 4.29
C VAL A 152 -13.61 6.53 4.47
N ALA A 153 -14.10 6.26 5.68
CA ALA A 153 -14.99 5.13 5.96
C ALA A 153 -16.28 5.22 5.11
N GLU A 154 -16.93 6.38 5.09
CA GLU A 154 -18.12 6.62 4.27
C GLU A 154 -17.83 6.48 2.76
N ALA A 155 -16.65 6.87 2.28
CA ALA A 155 -16.25 6.68 0.90
C ALA A 155 -16.04 5.20 0.55
N LEU A 156 -15.41 4.43 1.42
CA LEU A 156 -15.25 2.98 1.28
C LEU A 156 -16.62 2.30 1.17
N GLU A 157 -17.53 2.58 2.10
CA GLU A 157 -18.86 1.97 2.13
C GLU A 157 -19.70 2.32 0.90
N ARG A 158 -19.70 3.59 0.45
CA ARG A 158 -20.38 4.04 -0.77
C ARG A 158 -19.88 3.34 -2.02
N ASN A 159 -18.61 2.98 -2.07
CA ASN A 159 -17.99 2.28 -3.20
C ASN A 159 -18.01 0.75 -3.06
N GLY A 160 -18.86 0.22 -2.16
CA GLY A 160 -19.14 -1.21 -2.06
C GLY A 160 -18.11 -2.00 -1.27
N PHE A 161 -17.34 -1.34 -0.40
CA PHE A 161 -16.45 -2.01 0.54
C PHE A 161 -17.13 -2.25 1.87
N THR A 162 -16.73 -3.33 2.54
CA THR A 162 -17.01 -3.58 3.94
C THR A 162 -15.70 -3.41 4.72
N ILE A 163 -15.68 -2.51 5.70
CA ILE A 163 -14.54 -2.37 6.61
C ILE A 163 -14.54 -3.56 7.55
N VAL A 164 -13.49 -4.36 7.49
CA VAL A 164 -13.33 -5.58 8.31
C VAL A 164 -12.42 -5.37 9.50
N GLU A 165 -11.60 -4.33 9.47
CA GLU A 165 -10.74 -3.95 10.57
C GLU A 165 -10.46 -2.44 10.56
N THR A 166 -10.47 -1.83 11.75
CA THR A 166 -10.04 -0.46 12.01
C THR A 166 -8.93 -0.49 13.04
N ARG A 167 -7.85 0.22 12.80
CA ARG A 167 -6.75 0.40 13.75
C ARG A 167 -6.41 1.86 13.89
N GLU A 168 -6.01 2.24 15.11
CA GLU A 168 -5.64 3.59 15.46
C GLU A 168 -4.29 3.63 16.17
N ARG A 169 -3.49 4.64 15.88
CA ARG A 169 -2.21 4.90 16.54
C ARG A 169 -1.85 6.36 16.45
N GLU A 170 -1.65 7.01 17.59
CA GLU A 170 -1.11 8.38 17.66
C GLU A 170 -1.87 9.40 16.79
N GLY A 171 -3.22 9.31 16.77
CA GLY A 171 -4.08 10.19 15.96
C GLY A 171 -4.17 9.83 14.47
N TRP A 172 -3.64 8.65 14.09
CA TRP A 172 -3.75 8.09 12.74
C TRP A 172 -4.63 6.87 12.71
N VAL A 173 -5.38 6.73 11.63
CA VAL A 173 -6.31 5.62 11.42
C VAL A 173 -5.90 4.82 10.18
N SER A 174 -6.10 3.51 10.24
CA SER A 174 -6.01 2.60 9.11
C SER A 174 -7.25 1.72 9.01
N TYR A 175 -7.62 1.39 7.79
CA TYR A 175 -8.72 0.48 7.48
C TYR A 175 -8.23 -0.69 6.64
N ALA A 176 -8.69 -1.90 7.00
CA ALA A 176 -8.73 -3.02 6.07
C ALA A 176 -10.18 -3.17 5.60
N ALA A 177 -10.38 -3.14 4.29
CA ALA A 177 -11.69 -3.20 3.68
C ALA A 177 -11.74 -4.24 2.55
N GLN A 178 -12.84 -4.95 2.42
CA GLN A 178 -13.06 -5.97 1.39
C GLN A 178 -14.23 -5.57 0.52
N LYS A 179 -14.15 -5.86 -0.78
CA LYS A 179 -15.25 -5.60 -1.70
C LYS A 179 -16.38 -6.59 -1.43
N LYS A 180 -17.60 -6.06 -1.35
CA LYS A 180 -18.84 -6.86 -1.24
C LYS A 180 -19.07 -7.70 -2.47
#